data_d3757982c89a0dc8a5f62e84fd9224b1
#
_entry.id   d3757982c89a0dc8a5f62e84fd9224b1
#
_cell.length_a   1.000
_cell.length_b   1.000
_cell.length_c   1.000
_cell.angle_alpha   90.00
_cell.angle_beta   90.00
_cell.angle_gamma   90.00
#
_symmetry.space_group_name_H-M   'P 1'
#
loop_
_entity.id
_entity.type
_entity.pdbx_description
1 polymer ?
#
loop_
_entity_poly.entity_id
_entity_poly.type
_entity_poly.pdbx_seq_one_letter_code
_entity_poly.pdbx_strand_id
1 'polypeptide(L)'
;MKKKSKDQRWRWICAGSLLLASLNGNLEASGPSHPDVNPVEVSQATRKLRGTILDTNGTPVIGASISVKGTTTGTISDMNGVFTLDVKNGDILEISFIGYLSHTVKVGTQTDLQIVLKEDTQALDEVVVVGYGVQKKSVMTAAISRVTSDDLEKLTPTRVEDVLRGKVSGVSIMQNSGQPGAESRVRIRGTGTINDSNPLYIVDGMPLEGGVDYLNPLDIQSIEVLKDAASAAIYGSRAANGVILVTTKSGKKGKAVVNYDFSIGWQNPWRKMSVLNATEYETIMNEAYVNAGMDPIYDDPSKAGVGTNWQNEIYNENAPIMNHQAGISGGGDKGSYFLSFGYLDQEGIVGGKDKSDYKRYSLRFNNTYNVFENKANKFFHSFKVGTNLGYTRIISKGISENDNFSGPLASAVMTPPNESVYLENPSAEDLAYYEKNYPGYVRDDEGRIYNVIENQEIVNPLYSD
;
A
#
# COMPACT_ATOMS: atom_id res chain seq x y z
N MET A 1 4.72 -38.98 17.17
CA MET A 1 5.19 -38.48 15.88
C MET A 1 5.83 -37.10 16.10
N LYS A 2 6.95 -36.77 15.43
CA LYS A 2 7.91 -35.73 15.83
C LYS A 2 7.34 -34.30 15.81
N LYS A 3 7.31 -33.67 16.98
CA LYS A 3 7.11 -32.23 17.19
C LYS A 3 8.19 -31.44 16.41
N LYS A 4 7.86 -30.78 15.27
CA LYS A 4 8.73 -29.76 14.67
C LYS A 4 8.40 -28.43 15.34
N SER A 5 9.35 -27.95 16.13
CA SER A 5 9.30 -26.70 16.87
C SER A 5 9.03 -25.50 15.94
N LYS A 6 8.11 -24.62 16.35
CA LYS A 6 7.75 -23.33 15.69
C LYS A 6 8.94 -22.37 15.56
N ASP A 7 10.04 -22.63 16.29
CA ASP A 7 11.24 -21.77 16.29
C ASP A 7 12.09 -21.80 15.00
N GLN A 8 11.88 -22.77 14.10
CA GLN A 8 12.67 -22.83 12.86
C GLN A 8 12.19 -21.84 11.79
N ARG A 9 10.96 -21.34 11.85
CA ARG A 9 10.46 -20.35 10.84
C ARG A 9 11.14 -18.99 10.97
N TRP A 10 11.43 -18.57 12.18
CA TRP A 10 12.11 -17.29 12.45
C TRP A 10 13.60 -17.28 12.11
N ARG A 11 14.25 -18.43 12.18
CA ARG A 11 15.71 -18.55 11.91
C ARG A 11 16.08 -18.36 10.44
N TRP A 12 15.17 -18.61 9.51
CA TRP A 12 15.42 -18.42 8.07
C TRP A 12 15.15 -16.99 7.60
N ILE A 13 14.27 -16.27 8.26
CA ILE A 13 13.96 -14.85 7.94
C ILE A 13 15.10 -13.94 8.40
N CYS A 14 15.71 -14.22 9.55
CA CYS A 14 16.87 -13.47 10.03
C CYS A 14 18.18 -13.78 9.28
N ALA A 15 18.32 -14.97 8.67
CA ALA A 15 19.52 -15.32 7.92
C ALA A 15 19.61 -14.61 6.56
N GLY A 16 18.48 -14.28 5.94
CA GLY A 16 18.45 -13.55 4.66
C GLY A 16 18.82 -12.08 4.78
N SER A 17 18.49 -11.44 5.90
CA SER A 17 18.79 -10.03 6.14
C SER A 17 20.22 -9.75 6.62
N LEU A 18 20.90 -10.75 7.19
CA LEU A 18 22.30 -10.60 7.63
C LEU A 18 23.31 -10.72 6.48
N LEU A 19 22.96 -11.33 5.36
CA LEU A 19 23.88 -11.52 4.20
C LEU A 19 24.05 -10.25 3.35
N LEU A 20 23.15 -9.27 3.46
CA LEU A 20 23.26 -7.99 2.73
C LEU A 20 23.97 -6.90 3.52
N ALA A 21 24.17 -7.07 4.85
CA ALA A 21 24.87 -6.10 5.69
C ALA A 21 26.40 -6.29 5.74
N SER A 22 26.94 -7.37 5.17
CA SER A 22 28.39 -7.71 5.28
C SER A 22 29.24 -7.27 4.09
N LEU A 23 28.73 -6.46 3.16
CA LEU A 23 29.47 -5.98 1.98
C LEU A 23 30.03 -4.56 2.08
N ASN A 24 29.94 -3.90 3.24
CA ASN A 24 30.60 -2.62 3.51
C ASN A 24 31.75 -2.78 4.54
N GLY A 25 32.67 -3.67 4.26
CA GLY A 25 33.93 -3.76 4.98
C GLY A 25 34.93 -2.74 4.46
N ASN A 26 35.18 -1.68 5.20
CA ASN A 26 36.34 -0.81 4.97
C ASN A 26 37.63 -1.60 5.23
N LEU A 27 38.39 -1.83 4.18
CA LEU A 27 39.77 -2.27 4.27
C LEU A 27 40.63 -1.05 4.57
N GLU A 28 40.98 -0.84 5.86
CA GLU A 28 42.10 0.00 6.21
C GLU A 28 43.41 -0.75 5.96
N ALA A 29 44.07 -0.34 4.90
CA ALA A 29 45.46 -0.75 4.67
C ALA A 29 46.39 0.26 5.32
N SER A 30 47.07 -0.13 6.41
CA SER A 30 48.17 0.59 6.98
C SER A 30 49.41 0.48 6.06
N GLY A 31 49.79 1.58 5.44
CA GLY A 31 51.02 1.75 4.69
C GLY A 31 51.89 2.83 5.33
N PRO A 32 53.22 2.81 5.14
CA PRO A 32 54.18 3.54 5.95
C PRO A 32 54.20 5.05 5.69
N SER A 33 54.48 5.79 6.76
CA SER A 33 54.65 7.22 6.82
C SER A 33 55.76 7.74 5.89
N HIS A 34 55.39 8.65 5.00
CA HIS A 34 56.31 9.55 4.30
C HIS A 34 56.05 11.02 4.72
N PRO A 35 57.06 11.87 4.72
CA PRO A 35 57.02 13.17 5.36
C PRO A 35 56.16 14.19 4.60
N ASP A 36 55.59 15.10 5.39
CA ASP A 36 54.80 16.25 5.01
C ASP A 36 55.43 17.05 3.84
N VAL A 37 54.77 16.98 2.70
CA VAL A 37 54.85 18.02 1.68
C VAL A 37 53.49 18.74 1.68
N ASN A 38 53.44 19.90 2.28
CA ASN A 38 52.26 20.77 2.16
C ASN A 38 52.00 21.03 0.66
N PRO A 39 50.84 20.64 0.11
CA PRO A 39 50.41 21.12 -1.18
C PRO A 39 50.11 22.62 -0.99
N VAL A 40 50.81 23.44 -1.68
CA VAL A 40 50.43 24.85 -1.87
C VAL A 40 49.05 24.83 -2.54
N GLU A 41 48.04 25.06 -1.73
CA GLU A 41 46.71 25.42 -2.27
C GLU A 41 46.87 26.70 -3.08
N VAL A 42 46.91 26.55 -4.39
CA VAL A 42 46.72 27.66 -5.28
C VAL A 42 45.27 28.09 -5.14
N SER A 43 45.01 29.02 -4.21
CA SER A 43 43.71 29.65 -4.04
C SER A 43 43.40 30.36 -5.36
N GLN A 44 42.62 29.69 -6.24
CA GLN A 44 42.08 30.34 -7.41
C GLN A 44 41.18 31.49 -6.95
N ALA A 45 41.53 32.73 -7.32
CA ALA A 45 40.74 33.91 -6.95
C ALA A 45 39.30 33.76 -7.46
N THR A 46 38.35 33.87 -6.56
CA THR A 46 36.91 33.95 -6.90
C THR A 46 36.67 35.27 -7.64
N ARG A 47 35.88 35.18 -8.68
CA ARG A 47 35.46 36.36 -9.46
C ARG A 47 33.95 36.42 -9.62
N LYS A 48 33.39 37.58 -9.79
CA LYS A 48 31.98 37.77 -10.09
C LYS A 48 31.70 37.46 -11.56
N LEU A 49 30.88 36.43 -11.80
CA LEU A 49 30.33 36.11 -13.11
C LEU A 49 28.94 36.71 -13.19
N ARG A 50 28.68 37.48 -14.23
CA ARG A 50 27.36 37.95 -14.62
C ARG A 50 26.84 37.08 -15.74
N GLY A 51 25.54 36.73 -15.71
CA GLY A 51 24.93 35.99 -16.81
C GLY A 51 23.46 36.37 -17.00
N THR A 52 22.93 36.06 -18.18
CA THR A 52 21.52 36.27 -18.52
C THR A 52 20.91 34.94 -18.96
N ILE A 53 19.76 34.64 -18.42
CA ILE A 53 19.01 33.43 -18.74
C ILE A 53 17.80 33.82 -19.58
N LEU A 54 17.71 33.23 -20.77
CA LEU A 54 16.61 33.41 -21.72
C LEU A 54 15.95 32.11 -22.04
N ASP A 55 14.70 32.12 -22.49
CA ASP A 55 14.04 31.01 -23.13
C ASP A 55 14.42 30.88 -24.62
N THR A 56 13.88 29.89 -25.31
CA THR A 56 14.10 29.68 -26.75
C THR A 56 13.49 30.79 -27.62
N ASN A 57 12.59 31.61 -27.07
CA ASN A 57 11.95 32.76 -27.75
C ASN A 57 12.66 34.08 -27.45
N GLY A 58 13.72 34.03 -26.62
CA GLY A 58 14.47 35.24 -26.21
C GLY A 58 13.84 35.99 -25.04
N THR A 59 12.84 35.39 -24.34
CA THR A 59 12.21 35.99 -23.17
C THR A 59 13.04 35.73 -21.91
N PRO A 60 13.26 36.71 -21.01
CA PRO A 60 13.99 36.51 -19.77
C PRO A 60 13.31 35.52 -18.84
N VAL A 61 14.07 34.53 -18.33
CA VAL A 61 13.57 33.55 -17.34
C VAL A 61 13.81 34.09 -15.94
N ILE A 62 12.74 34.50 -15.26
CA ILE A 62 12.75 35.12 -13.93
C ILE A 62 12.73 34.03 -12.85
N GLY A 63 13.61 34.12 -11.83
CA GLY A 63 13.60 33.19 -10.69
C GLY A 63 14.24 31.85 -10.96
N ALA A 64 14.98 31.69 -12.06
CA ALA A 64 15.76 30.49 -12.30
C ALA A 64 16.84 30.33 -11.22
N SER A 65 17.01 29.09 -10.71
CA SER A 65 18.03 28.76 -9.72
C SER A 65 19.35 28.44 -10.41
N ILE A 66 20.42 29.09 -9.98
CA ILE A 66 21.79 28.90 -10.46
C ILE A 66 22.66 28.47 -9.27
N SER A 67 23.29 27.30 -9.32
CA SER A 67 24.16 26.79 -8.27
C SER A 67 25.48 26.28 -8.83
N VAL A 68 26.54 26.37 -8.03
CA VAL A 68 27.83 25.78 -8.36
C VAL A 68 27.78 24.31 -7.91
N LYS A 69 27.92 23.40 -8.86
CA LYS A 69 27.80 21.95 -8.60
C LYS A 69 28.78 21.48 -7.52
N GLY A 70 28.24 20.80 -6.50
CA GLY A 70 29.04 20.27 -5.38
C GLY A 70 29.35 21.29 -4.29
N THR A 71 28.75 22.48 -4.34
CA THR A 71 28.87 23.53 -3.30
C THR A 71 27.51 24.02 -2.84
N THR A 72 27.46 24.81 -1.79
CA THR A 72 26.25 25.52 -1.33
C THR A 72 26.12 26.94 -1.94
N THR A 73 27.01 27.32 -2.83
CA THR A 73 27.01 28.64 -3.47
C THR A 73 26.00 28.68 -4.62
N GLY A 74 25.01 29.55 -4.52
CA GLY A 74 23.97 29.72 -5.55
C GLY A 74 23.31 31.08 -5.51
N THR A 75 22.54 31.38 -6.55
CA THR A 75 21.76 32.64 -6.72
C THR A 75 20.50 32.34 -7.55
N ILE A 76 19.66 33.35 -7.71
CA ILE A 76 18.48 33.30 -8.59
C ILE A 76 18.53 34.42 -9.61
N SER A 77 17.93 34.24 -10.79
CA SER A 77 17.81 35.28 -11.81
C SER A 77 16.76 36.34 -11.42
N ASP A 78 17.05 37.60 -11.76
CA ASP A 78 16.16 38.74 -11.52
C ASP A 78 15.05 38.88 -12.58
N MET A 79 14.30 40.01 -12.51
CA MET A 79 13.18 40.30 -13.43
C MET A 79 13.61 40.47 -14.91
N ASN A 80 14.90 40.67 -15.18
CA ASN A 80 15.47 40.73 -16.52
C ASN A 80 16.19 39.43 -16.92
N GLY A 81 16.04 38.35 -16.11
CA GLY A 81 16.75 37.11 -16.31
C GLY A 81 18.24 37.16 -15.95
N VAL A 82 18.72 38.22 -15.32
CA VAL A 82 20.13 38.45 -15.02
C VAL A 82 20.47 37.85 -13.64
N PHE A 83 21.64 37.24 -13.55
CA PHE A 83 22.20 36.76 -12.27
C PHE A 83 23.65 37.23 -12.12
N THR A 84 24.10 37.24 -10.87
CA THR A 84 25.51 37.45 -10.52
C THR A 84 25.90 36.41 -9.46
N LEU A 85 27.01 35.72 -9.67
CA LEU A 85 27.48 34.62 -8.80
C LEU A 85 29.01 34.68 -8.69
N ASP A 86 29.53 34.45 -7.50
CA ASP A 86 30.96 34.30 -7.27
C ASP A 86 31.40 32.90 -7.66
N VAL A 87 32.33 32.81 -8.61
CA VAL A 87 32.77 31.53 -9.21
C VAL A 87 34.28 31.47 -9.36
N LYS A 88 34.79 30.26 -9.45
CA LYS A 88 36.20 29.97 -9.81
C LYS A 88 36.26 29.49 -11.26
N ASN A 89 37.41 29.65 -11.85
CA ASN A 89 37.65 29.15 -13.22
C ASN A 89 37.56 27.59 -13.21
N GLY A 90 36.73 27.04 -14.07
CA GLY A 90 36.52 25.60 -14.14
C GLY A 90 35.29 25.09 -13.36
N ASP A 91 34.61 25.91 -12.56
CA ASP A 91 33.37 25.55 -11.88
C ASP A 91 32.30 25.14 -12.91
N ILE A 92 31.43 24.23 -12.48
CA ILE A 92 30.28 23.82 -13.27
C ILE A 92 29.04 24.44 -12.63
N LEU A 93 28.35 25.28 -13.39
CA LEU A 93 27.07 25.83 -12.98
C LEU A 93 25.96 24.87 -13.38
N GLU A 94 25.04 24.63 -12.48
CA GLU A 94 23.79 23.91 -12.71
C GLU A 94 22.65 24.91 -12.63
N ILE A 95 21.92 25.06 -13.74
CA ILE A 95 20.83 26.00 -13.89
C ILE A 95 19.53 25.19 -14.01
N SER A 96 18.55 25.53 -13.18
CA SER A 96 17.24 24.85 -13.20
C SER A 96 16.11 25.87 -13.01
N PHE A 97 15.00 25.62 -13.69
CA PHE A 97 13.75 26.35 -13.51
C PHE A 97 12.56 25.45 -13.81
N ILE A 98 11.45 25.69 -13.13
CA ILE A 98 10.22 24.88 -13.31
C ILE A 98 9.73 25.02 -14.75
N GLY A 99 9.56 23.89 -15.45
CA GLY A 99 9.13 23.86 -16.85
C GLY A 99 10.26 23.93 -17.87
N TYR A 100 11.52 23.88 -17.44
CA TYR A 100 12.70 23.90 -18.33
C TYR A 100 13.64 22.73 -18.01
N LEU A 101 14.33 22.25 -19.05
CA LEU A 101 15.39 21.25 -18.89
C LEU A 101 16.57 21.86 -18.12
N SER A 102 17.02 21.18 -17.08
CA SER A 102 18.21 21.58 -16.35
C SER A 102 19.42 21.68 -17.31
N HIS A 103 20.15 22.78 -17.23
CA HIS A 103 21.31 23.07 -18.09
C HIS A 103 22.58 23.19 -17.26
N THR A 104 23.66 22.57 -17.73
CA THR A 104 24.96 22.65 -17.06
C THR A 104 25.98 23.39 -17.95
N VAL A 105 26.66 24.36 -17.36
CA VAL A 105 27.67 25.16 -18.08
C VAL A 105 28.97 25.19 -17.29
N LYS A 106 30.10 24.90 -17.95
CA LYS A 106 31.43 25.05 -17.36
C LYS A 106 31.89 26.50 -17.47
N VAL A 107 32.29 27.10 -16.34
CA VAL A 107 32.78 28.46 -16.27
C VAL A 107 34.18 28.54 -16.87
N GLY A 108 34.33 29.31 -17.95
CA GLY A 108 35.59 29.64 -18.58
C GLY A 108 36.18 30.95 -18.04
N THR A 109 36.89 31.72 -18.89
CA THR A 109 37.46 33.04 -18.58
C THR A 109 36.50 34.19 -18.81
N GLN A 110 35.31 33.93 -19.33
CA GLN A 110 34.29 34.92 -19.68
C GLN A 110 33.70 35.57 -18.43
N THR A 111 33.43 36.90 -18.48
CA THR A 111 32.79 37.67 -17.41
C THR A 111 31.29 37.76 -17.58
N ASP A 112 30.78 37.60 -18.81
CA ASP A 112 29.38 37.57 -19.15
C ASP A 112 29.02 36.25 -19.83
N LEU A 113 27.89 35.66 -19.41
CA LEU A 113 27.42 34.38 -19.90
C LEU A 113 25.94 34.47 -20.31
N GLN A 114 25.64 34.11 -21.55
CA GLN A 114 24.25 34.00 -22.00
C GLN A 114 23.84 32.51 -22.05
N ILE A 115 22.76 32.18 -21.35
CA ILE A 115 22.25 30.82 -21.23
C ILE A 115 20.84 30.81 -21.80
N VAL A 116 20.59 29.85 -22.72
CA VAL A 116 19.26 29.63 -23.27
C VAL A 116 18.74 28.33 -22.69
N LEU A 117 17.68 28.40 -21.89
CA LEU A 117 16.97 27.24 -21.37
C LEU A 117 15.98 26.74 -22.41
N LYS A 118 15.95 25.43 -22.61
CA LYS A 118 14.95 24.77 -23.42
C LYS A 118 13.79 24.38 -22.54
N GLU A 119 12.59 24.67 -22.97
CA GLU A 119 11.38 24.21 -22.28
C GLU A 119 11.40 22.68 -22.18
N ASP A 120 11.14 22.18 -20.99
CA ASP A 120 10.93 20.75 -20.77
C ASP A 120 9.49 20.39 -21.16
N THR A 121 9.30 20.19 -22.45
CA THR A 121 8.00 19.77 -23.00
C THR A 121 7.57 18.39 -22.51
N GLN A 122 8.45 17.62 -21.84
CA GLN A 122 8.11 16.34 -21.24
C GLN A 122 7.57 16.46 -19.80
N ALA A 123 7.91 17.54 -19.08
CA ALA A 123 7.49 17.71 -17.68
C ALA A 123 6.08 18.28 -17.49
N LEU A 124 5.45 18.84 -18.54
CA LEU A 124 4.15 19.52 -18.44
C LEU A 124 2.97 18.81 -19.11
N ASP A 125 3.22 17.72 -19.82
CA ASP A 125 2.14 16.93 -20.42
C ASP A 125 1.72 15.78 -19.46
N GLU A 126 1.00 16.15 -18.39
CA GLU A 126 0.27 15.13 -17.63
C GLU A 126 -0.78 14.53 -18.57
N VAL A 127 -0.45 13.36 -19.11
CA VAL A 127 -1.36 12.58 -19.95
C VAL A 127 -2.23 11.70 -19.09
N VAL A 128 -3.52 11.70 -19.41
CA VAL A 128 -4.52 10.85 -18.76
C VAL A 128 -4.98 9.82 -19.77
N VAL A 129 -5.03 8.56 -19.33
CA VAL A 129 -5.61 7.49 -20.15
C VAL A 129 -7.11 7.70 -20.20
N VAL A 130 -7.66 7.78 -21.40
CA VAL A 130 -9.09 7.94 -21.64
C VAL A 130 -9.52 6.89 -22.66
N GLY A 131 -10.23 5.92 -22.19
CA GLY A 131 -10.70 4.86 -23.05
C GLY A 131 -9.56 4.05 -23.67
N TYR A 132 -9.55 3.96 -24.99
CA TYR A 132 -8.51 3.27 -25.75
C TYR A 132 -7.37 4.21 -26.20
N GLY A 133 -7.28 5.42 -25.63
CA GLY A 133 -6.30 6.41 -26.01
C GLY A 133 -5.75 7.18 -24.83
N VAL A 134 -4.70 7.97 -25.10
CA VAL A 134 -4.05 8.84 -24.13
C VAL A 134 -4.30 10.28 -24.56
N GLN A 135 -4.87 11.11 -23.70
CA GLN A 135 -5.11 12.53 -23.95
C GLN A 135 -4.41 13.41 -22.93
N LYS A 136 -4.02 14.62 -23.32
CA LYS A 136 -3.43 15.59 -22.40
C LYS A 136 -4.49 16.08 -21.41
N LYS A 137 -4.17 16.10 -20.13
CA LYS A 137 -5.06 16.58 -19.06
C LYS A 137 -5.56 18.00 -19.31
N SER A 138 -4.72 18.87 -19.91
CA SER A 138 -5.04 20.25 -20.25
C SER A 138 -6.17 20.39 -21.31
N VAL A 139 -6.45 19.34 -22.08
CA VAL A 139 -7.47 19.33 -23.14
C VAL A 139 -8.79 18.73 -22.64
N MET A 140 -8.82 18.17 -21.43
CA MET A 140 -9.96 17.46 -20.90
C MET A 140 -10.87 18.37 -20.08
N THR A 141 -12.13 18.47 -20.48
CA THR A 141 -13.21 19.16 -19.73
C THR A 141 -13.91 18.24 -18.73
N ALA A 142 -13.57 16.95 -18.70
CA ALA A 142 -14.20 15.93 -17.86
C ALA A 142 -13.63 15.92 -16.41
N ALA A 143 -14.49 15.63 -15.43
CA ALA A 143 -14.10 15.53 -14.01
C ALA A 143 -13.37 14.20 -13.74
N ILE A 144 -12.09 14.15 -14.08
CA ILE A 144 -11.20 13.01 -13.81
C ILE A 144 -10.34 13.30 -12.60
N SER A 145 -10.32 12.35 -11.67
CA SER A 145 -9.37 12.36 -10.55
C SER A 145 -8.31 11.29 -10.80
N ARG A 146 -7.06 11.64 -10.57
CA ARG A 146 -5.91 10.75 -10.76
C ARG A 146 -5.12 10.60 -9.47
N VAL A 147 -4.68 9.37 -9.20
CA VAL A 147 -3.71 9.02 -8.16
C VAL A 147 -2.53 8.37 -8.86
N THR A 148 -1.32 8.77 -8.51
CA THR A 148 -0.07 8.33 -9.16
C THR A 148 0.73 7.36 -8.30
N SER A 149 1.75 6.71 -8.88
CA SER A 149 2.68 5.85 -8.15
C SER A 149 3.34 6.56 -6.96
N ASP A 150 3.67 7.85 -7.08
CA ASP A 150 4.30 8.63 -6.01
C ASP A 150 3.37 8.80 -4.79
N ASP A 151 2.05 8.82 -5.03
CA ASP A 151 1.05 8.84 -3.96
C ASP A 151 0.90 7.45 -3.32
N LEU A 152 1.11 6.39 -4.09
CA LEU A 152 1.05 5.00 -3.65
C LEU A 152 2.25 4.62 -2.79
N GLU A 153 3.45 5.05 -3.19
CA GLU A 153 4.70 4.74 -2.49
C GLU A 153 4.79 5.39 -1.10
N LYS A 154 4.08 6.51 -0.88
CA LYS A 154 3.97 7.17 0.43
C LYS A 154 3.04 6.46 1.42
N LEU A 155 2.25 5.54 0.92
CA LEU A 155 1.32 4.73 1.70
C LEU A 155 1.84 3.28 1.71
N THR A 156 1.40 2.50 2.66
CA THR A 156 1.60 1.04 2.64
C THR A 156 0.27 0.32 2.42
N PRO A 157 -0.40 0.54 1.27
CA PRO A 157 -1.72 0.00 1.04
C PRO A 157 -1.64 -1.51 0.83
N THR A 158 -2.55 -2.24 1.44
CA THR A 158 -2.71 -3.67 1.19
C THR A 158 -3.58 -3.93 -0.02
N ARG A 159 -4.46 -2.96 -0.37
CA ARG A 159 -5.45 -3.03 -1.44
C ARG A 159 -5.43 -1.78 -2.30
N VAL A 160 -5.84 -1.94 -3.56
CA VAL A 160 -5.90 -0.85 -4.54
C VAL A 160 -6.94 0.21 -4.15
N GLU A 161 -8.08 -0.23 -3.62
CA GLU A 161 -9.17 0.66 -3.23
C GLU A 161 -8.78 1.57 -2.06
N ASP A 162 -7.97 1.09 -1.12
CA ASP A 162 -7.56 1.88 0.04
C ASP A 162 -6.80 3.15 -0.34
N VAL A 163 -6.11 3.11 -1.47
CA VAL A 163 -5.38 4.26 -2.01
C VAL A 163 -6.29 5.41 -2.43
N LEU A 164 -7.48 5.09 -2.91
CA LEU A 164 -8.47 6.10 -3.36
C LEU A 164 -9.17 6.78 -2.18
N ARG A 165 -9.14 6.16 -0.98
CA ARG A 165 -9.82 6.66 0.21
C ARG A 165 -9.28 8.02 0.61
N GLY A 166 -10.17 9.02 0.66
CA GLY A 166 -9.84 10.40 1.05
C GLY A 166 -9.06 11.21 0.00
N LYS A 167 -8.56 10.59 -1.09
CA LYS A 167 -7.82 11.27 -2.15
C LYS A 167 -8.69 11.68 -3.35
N VAL A 168 -9.79 10.97 -3.56
CA VAL A 168 -10.66 11.20 -4.71
C VAL A 168 -12.03 11.70 -4.24
N SER A 169 -12.35 12.95 -4.53
CA SER A 169 -13.66 13.52 -4.20
C SER A 169 -14.80 12.79 -4.92
N GLY A 170 -15.92 12.54 -4.25
CA GLY A 170 -17.08 11.86 -4.80
C GLY A 170 -16.91 10.33 -4.93
N VAL A 171 -15.87 9.75 -4.34
CA VAL A 171 -15.69 8.31 -4.19
C VAL A 171 -15.83 7.95 -2.71
N SER A 172 -16.75 7.06 -2.40
CA SER A 172 -16.95 6.49 -1.07
C SER A 172 -16.43 5.04 -1.07
N ILE A 173 -15.61 4.71 -0.09
CA ILE A 173 -15.06 3.37 0.07
C ILE A 173 -15.38 2.91 1.48
N MET A 174 -16.17 1.86 1.55
CA MET A 174 -16.58 1.22 2.80
C MET A 174 -16.03 -0.19 2.85
N GLN A 175 -15.38 -0.54 3.93
CA GLN A 175 -15.03 -1.92 4.22
C GLN A 175 -16.22 -2.58 4.92
N ASN A 176 -16.68 -3.70 4.38
CA ASN A 176 -17.78 -4.45 4.97
C ASN A 176 -17.31 -5.27 6.18
N SER A 177 -16.05 -5.64 6.20
CA SER A 177 -15.43 -6.46 7.23
C SER A 177 -14.01 -5.97 7.53
N GLY A 178 -13.55 -6.18 8.77
CA GLY A 178 -12.17 -5.94 9.18
C GLY A 178 -11.24 -7.13 8.90
N GLN A 179 -11.73 -8.20 8.27
CA GLN A 179 -10.92 -9.37 7.95
C GLN A 179 -9.85 -9.03 6.90
N PRO A 180 -8.64 -9.61 7.02
CA PRO A 180 -7.62 -9.51 5.99
C PRO A 180 -8.14 -9.98 4.64
N GLY A 181 -7.92 -9.17 3.58
CA GLY A 181 -8.37 -9.51 2.24
C GLY A 181 -9.86 -9.32 1.97
N ALA A 182 -10.68 -8.88 2.94
CA ALA A 182 -12.10 -8.64 2.75
C ALA A 182 -12.34 -7.54 1.69
N GLU A 183 -13.36 -7.74 0.84
CA GLU A 183 -13.69 -6.80 -0.23
C GLU A 183 -14.14 -5.44 0.30
N SER A 184 -13.66 -4.38 -0.35
CA SER A 184 -14.13 -3.02 -0.11
C SER A 184 -15.24 -2.65 -1.09
N ARG A 185 -16.31 -2.08 -0.58
CA ARG A 185 -17.40 -1.59 -1.42
C ARG A 185 -17.10 -0.16 -1.88
N VAL A 186 -16.87 0.00 -3.18
CA VAL A 186 -16.59 1.30 -3.80
C VAL A 186 -17.85 1.86 -4.44
N ARG A 187 -18.14 3.16 -4.19
CA ARG A 187 -19.26 3.89 -4.80
C ARG A 187 -18.77 5.23 -5.34
N ILE A 188 -19.14 5.52 -6.59
CA ILE A 188 -18.83 6.79 -7.25
C ILE A 188 -20.11 7.60 -7.34
N ARG A 189 -20.14 8.79 -6.67
CA ARG A 189 -21.30 9.70 -6.61
C ARG A 189 -22.57 9.08 -6.02
N GLY A 190 -22.42 8.06 -5.19
CA GLY A 190 -23.52 7.39 -4.48
C GLY A 190 -24.06 6.16 -5.21
N THR A 191 -25.26 5.73 -4.83
CA THR A 191 -25.93 4.54 -5.36
C THR A 191 -27.03 4.99 -6.31
N GLY A 192 -26.87 4.70 -7.58
CA GLY A 192 -27.83 5.08 -8.64
C GLY A 192 -28.81 3.98 -9.02
N THR A 193 -28.64 2.76 -8.50
CA THR A 193 -29.47 1.59 -8.83
C THR A 193 -29.66 0.72 -7.60
N ILE A 194 -30.76 -0.03 -7.57
CA ILE A 194 -31.03 -1.06 -6.56
C ILE A 194 -30.28 -2.37 -6.83
N ASN A 195 -29.77 -2.53 -8.05
CA ASN A 195 -28.94 -3.68 -8.45
C ASN A 195 -27.45 -3.45 -8.11
N ASP A 196 -26.55 -4.03 -8.89
CA ASP A 196 -25.13 -3.80 -8.72
C ASP A 196 -24.75 -2.34 -9.00
N SER A 197 -24.22 -1.67 -7.98
CA SER A 197 -23.73 -0.28 -8.04
C SER A 197 -22.21 -0.19 -8.01
N ASN A 198 -21.49 -1.29 -8.24
CA ASN A 198 -20.03 -1.28 -8.33
C ASN A 198 -19.57 -0.54 -9.59
N PRO A 199 -18.45 0.22 -9.51
CA PRO A 199 -17.85 0.82 -10.69
C PRO A 199 -17.26 -0.26 -11.59
N LEU A 200 -17.15 0.04 -12.89
CA LEU A 200 -16.43 -0.81 -13.83
C LEU A 200 -14.91 -0.60 -13.63
N TYR A 201 -14.19 -1.69 -13.40
CA TYR A 201 -12.73 -1.66 -13.37
C TYR A 201 -12.16 -1.98 -14.75
N ILE A 202 -11.15 -1.21 -15.16
CA ILE A 202 -10.42 -1.43 -16.41
C ILE A 202 -8.94 -1.43 -16.08
N VAL A 203 -8.29 -2.57 -16.25
CA VAL A 203 -6.87 -2.75 -15.98
C VAL A 203 -6.10 -2.89 -17.28
N ASP A 204 -5.18 -1.98 -17.54
CA ASP A 204 -4.37 -1.92 -18.76
C ASP A 204 -5.23 -2.00 -20.05
N GLY A 205 -6.40 -1.37 -20.02
CA GLY A 205 -7.36 -1.33 -21.14
C GLY A 205 -8.33 -2.51 -21.22
N MET A 206 -8.22 -3.49 -20.31
CA MET A 206 -9.12 -4.65 -20.27
C MET A 206 -10.20 -4.47 -19.20
N PRO A 207 -11.50 -4.50 -19.57
CA PRO A 207 -12.57 -4.45 -18.59
C PRO A 207 -12.66 -5.75 -17.80
N LEU A 208 -12.82 -5.63 -16.49
CA LEU A 208 -12.92 -6.75 -15.57
C LEU A 208 -14.34 -6.88 -15.01
N GLU A 209 -14.75 -8.10 -14.80
CA GLU A 209 -15.91 -8.45 -13.98
C GLU A 209 -15.38 -8.79 -12.58
N GLY A 210 -15.80 -8.01 -11.57
CA GLY A 210 -15.35 -8.16 -10.19
C GLY A 210 -14.35 -7.08 -9.75
N GLY A 211 -13.70 -7.34 -8.62
CA GLY A 211 -12.74 -6.42 -8.00
C GLY A 211 -11.31 -6.51 -8.55
N VAL A 212 -10.45 -5.69 -8.00
CA VAL A 212 -9.02 -5.63 -8.34
C VAL A 212 -8.12 -6.15 -7.22
N ASP A 213 -8.64 -7.00 -6.34
CA ASP A 213 -7.95 -7.54 -5.15
C ASP A 213 -6.68 -8.32 -5.46
N TYR A 214 -6.64 -8.91 -6.66
CA TYR A 214 -5.48 -9.64 -7.16
C TYR A 214 -4.31 -8.72 -7.51
N LEU A 215 -4.55 -7.41 -7.71
CA LEU A 215 -3.49 -6.47 -8.04
C LEU A 215 -2.69 -6.09 -6.81
N ASN A 216 -1.37 -6.07 -6.97
CA ASN A 216 -0.51 -5.46 -5.99
C ASN A 216 -0.49 -3.93 -6.20
N PRO A 217 -0.87 -3.12 -5.18
CA PRO A 217 -0.86 -1.67 -5.31
C PRO A 217 0.49 -1.08 -5.74
N LEU A 218 1.60 -1.68 -5.34
CA LEU A 218 2.94 -1.23 -5.70
C LEU A 218 3.31 -1.49 -7.17
N ASP A 219 2.53 -2.31 -7.89
CA ASP A 219 2.68 -2.51 -9.34
C ASP A 219 1.89 -1.50 -10.17
N ILE A 220 1.16 -0.59 -9.52
CA ILE A 220 0.32 0.39 -10.20
C ILE A 220 1.11 1.66 -10.50
N GLN A 221 0.98 2.17 -11.71
CA GLN A 221 1.52 3.45 -12.14
C GLN A 221 0.55 4.60 -11.88
N SER A 222 -0.73 4.40 -12.19
CA SER A 222 -1.78 5.39 -11.95
C SER A 222 -3.16 4.74 -11.84
N ILE A 223 -4.05 5.43 -11.13
CA ILE A 223 -5.47 5.12 -11.06
C ILE A 223 -6.22 6.38 -11.45
N GLU A 224 -7.03 6.31 -12.49
CA GLU A 224 -7.92 7.37 -12.91
C GLU A 224 -9.37 6.99 -12.63
N VAL A 225 -10.13 7.92 -12.06
CA VAL A 225 -11.56 7.73 -11.78
C VAL A 225 -12.39 8.62 -12.68
N LEU A 226 -13.14 8.00 -13.60
CA LEU A 226 -14.08 8.65 -14.50
C LEU A 226 -15.44 8.73 -13.81
N LYS A 227 -15.79 9.93 -13.37
CA LYS A 227 -17.02 10.15 -12.59
C LYS A 227 -18.21 10.59 -13.44
N ASP A 228 -17.96 11.06 -14.66
CA ASP A 228 -18.96 11.62 -15.53
C ASP A 228 -19.35 10.64 -16.65
N ALA A 229 -20.63 10.65 -17.00
CA ALA A 229 -21.14 9.83 -18.09
C ALA A 229 -20.43 10.12 -19.44
N ALA A 230 -20.05 11.37 -19.69
CA ALA A 230 -19.33 11.74 -20.90
C ALA A 230 -17.96 11.08 -21.02
N SER A 231 -17.19 11.04 -19.93
CA SER A 231 -15.88 10.38 -19.90
C SER A 231 -15.97 8.85 -19.90
N ALA A 232 -17.08 8.31 -19.38
CA ALA A 232 -17.33 6.88 -19.26
C ALA A 232 -18.07 6.29 -20.49
N ALA A 233 -18.60 7.13 -21.38
CA ALA A 233 -19.50 6.74 -22.49
C ALA A 233 -18.92 5.67 -23.41
N ILE A 234 -17.60 5.66 -23.64
CA ILE A 234 -16.95 4.69 -24.53
C ILE A 234 -17.01 3.25 -24.00
N TYR A 235 -17.29 3.07 -22.69
CA TYR A 235 -17.41 1.76 -22.04
C TYR A 235 -18.86 1.26 -21.99
N GLY A 236 -19.79 2.03 -22.56
CA GLY A 236 -21.20 1.67 -22.68
C GLY A 236 -21.96 1.65 -21.35
N SER A 237 -23.06 0.88 -21.31
CA SER A 237 -23.98 0.82 -20.16
C SER A 237 -23.33 0.31 -18.87
N ARG A 238 -22.31 -0.53 -18.97
CA ARG A 238 -21.58 -1.04 -17.79
C ARG A 238 -20.86 0.06 -17.00
N ALA A 239 -20.61 1.21 -17.62
CA ALA A 239 -19.97 2.36 -17.02
C ALA A 239 -20.95 3.33 -16.31
N ALA A 240 -22.23 2.96 -16.19
CA ALA A 240 -23.24 3.83 -15.57
C ALA A 240 -22.93 4.23 -14.13
N ASN A 241 -22.25 3.36 -13.38
CA ASN A 241 -21.82 3.60 -11.99
C ASN A 241 -20.42 4.23 -11.88
N GLY A 242 -19.85 4.72 -13.01
CA GLY A 242 -18.49 5.22 -13.11
C GLY A 242 -17.47 4.15 -13.49
N VAL A 243 -16.27 4.60 -13.82
CA VAL A 243 -15.17 3.73 -14.27
C VAL A 243 -13.89 4.04 -13.47
N ILE A 244 -13.19 3.01 -13.07
CA ILE A 244 -11.86 3.09 -12.45
C ILE A 244 -10.86 2.47 -13.42
N LEU A 245 -10.01 3.31 -13.99
CA LEU A 245 -8.93 2.90 -14.87
C LEU A 245 -7.68 2.66 -14.03
N VAL A 246 -7.11 1.48 -14.11
CA VAL A 246 -5.87 1.13 -13.46
C VAL A 246 -4.81 0.88 -14.51
N THR A 247 -3.76 1.67 -14.49
CA THR A 247 -2.59 1.48 -15.35
C THR A 247 -1.46 0.91 -14.52
N THR A 248 -0.89 -0.20 -14.94
CA THR A 248 0.20 -0.86 -14.23
C THR A 248 1.56 -0.33 -14.69
N LYS A 249 2.57 -0.50 -13.83
CA LYS A 249 3.96 -0.09 -14.13
C LYS A 249 4.47 -0.81 -15.37
N SER A 250 5.13 -0.08 -16.23
CA SER A 250 5.79 -0.58 -17.43
C SER A 250 7.26 -0.16 -17.47
N GLY A 251 8.06 -0.83 -18.29
CA GLY A 251 9.45 -0.46 -18.47
C GLY A 251 9.61 0.90 -19.16
N LYS A 252 10.62 1.64 -18.75
CA LYS A 252 11.01 2.92 -19.38
C LYS A 252 12.36 2.73 -20.08
N LYS A 253 12.60 3.51 -21.15
CA LYS A 253 13.91 3.55 -21.81
C LYS A 253 14.97 4.05 -20.82
N GLY A 254 16.05 3.31 -20.65
CA GLY A 254 17.12 3.64 -19.72
C GLY A 254 17.85 2.40 -19.21
N LYS A 255 18.82 2.61 -18.32
CA LYS A 255 19.52 1.52 -17.64
C LYS A 255 18.54 0.71 -16.78
N ALA A 256 18.85 -0.55 -16.57
CA ALA A 256 18.08 -1.39 -15.65
C ALA A 256 18.13 -0.79 -14.24
N VAL A 257 16.96 -0.65 -13.63
CA VAL A 257 16.78 -0.20 -12.24
C VAL A 257 16.13 -1.34 -11.47
N VAL A 258 16.73 -1.70 -10.35
CA VAL A 258 16.20 -2.69 -9.41
C VAL A 258 15.69 -1.94 -8.18
N ASN A 259 14.45 -2.21 -7.81
CA ASN A 259 13.80 -1.68 -6.61
C ASN A 259 13.45 -2.83 -5.68
N TYR A 260 13.61 -2.61 -4.39
CA TYR A 260 13.13 -3.51 -3.36
C TYR A 260 12.50 -2.69 -2.23
N ASP A 261 11.23 -2.96 -1.97
CA ASP A 261 10.45 -2.32 -0.94
C ASP A 261 10.08 -3.37 0.12
N PHE A 262 10.29 -3.03 1.36
CA PHE A 262 9.95 -3.85 2.51
C PHE A 262 9.23 -3.02 3.54
N SER A 263 8.10 -3.54 4.02
CA SER A 263 7.41 -2.95 5.15
C SER A 263 6.96 -4.03 6.13
N ILE A 264 7.04 -3.70 7.41
CA ILE A 264 6.53 -4.50 8.52
C ILE A 264 5.78 -3.59 9.48
N GLY A 265 4.68 -4.10 10.00
CA GLY A 265 3.86 -3.37 10.96
C GLY A 265 3.08 -4.33 11.85
N TRP A 266 2.41 -3.76 12.83
CA TRP A 266 1.55 -4.49 13.76
C TRP A 266 0.19 -3.81 13.81
N GLN A 267 -0.85 -4.61 13.76
CA GLN A 267 -2.22 -4.17 13.80
C GLN A 267 -2.83 -4.48 15.16
N ASN A 268 -3.62 -3.55 15.66
CA ASN A 268 -4.33 -3.69 16.92
C ASN A 268 -5.78 -3.25 16.74
N PRO A 269 -6.75 -3.82 17.49
CA PRO A 269 -8.09 -3.28 17.52
C PRO A 269 -8.06 -1.85 18.01
N TRP A 270 -8.64 -0.95 17.21
CA TRP A 270 -8.63 0.49 17.54
C TRP A 270 -9.43 0.81 18.80
N ARG A 271 -10.50 0.04 19.05
CA ARG A 271 -11.37 0.20 20.21
C ARG A 271 -12.05 -1.10 20.56
N LYS A 272 -12.08 -1.44 21.83
CA LYS A 272 -12.90 -2.50 22.41
C LYS A 272 -14.13 -1.88 23.08
N MET A 273 -15.24 -2.60 23.11
CA MET A 273 -16.43 -2.16 23.85
C MET A 273 -16.20 -2.36 25.35
N SER A 274 -16.74 -1.43 26.17
CA SER A 274 -16.78 -1.64 27.60
C SER A 274 -17.89 -2.65 27.92
N VAL A 275 -17.52 -3.75 28.52
CA VAL A 275 -18.44 -4.81 28.95
C VAL A 275 -18.36 -4.97 30.46
N LEU A 276 -19.38 -5.57 31.05
CA LEU A 276 -19.41 -5.87 32.48
C LEU A 276 -18.42 -7.00 32.80
N ASN A 277 -17.86 -6.97 34.00
CA ASN A 277 -17.19 -8.13 34.60
C ASN A 277 -18.21 -9.09 35.21
N ALA A 278 -17.75 -10.28 35.65
CA ALA A 278 -18.67 -11.30 36.16
C ALA A 278 -19.43 -10.83 37.41
N THR A 279 -18.79 -10.16 38.38
CA THR A 279 -19.46 -9.59 39.54
C THR A 279 -20.52 -8.59 39.16
N GLU A 280 -20.23 -7.66 38.25
CA GLU A 280 -21.18 -6.65 37.79
C GLU A 280 -22.37 -7.30 37.06
N TYR A 281 -22.08 -8.27 36.21
CA TYR A 281 -23.07 -9.01 35.44
C TYR A 281 -24.05 -9.74 36.36
N GLU A 282 -23.54 -10.56 37.28
CA GLU A 282 -24.36 -11.34 38.21
C GLU A 282 -25.18 -10.41 39.13
N THR A 283 -24.61 -9.31 39.56
CA THR A 283 -25.34 -8.29 40.36
C THR A 283 -26.54 -7.72 39.61
N ILE A 284 -26.32 -7.29 38.35
CA ILE A 284 -27.39 -6.72 37.53
C ILE A 284 -28.45 -7.77 37.17
N MET A 285 -28.04 -9.01 36.91
CA MET A 285 -28.96 -10.10 36.62
C MET A 285 -29.83 -10.41 37.83
N ASN A 286 -29.25 -10.50 39.01
CA ASN A 286 -30.04 -10.67 40.25
C ASN A 286 -31.02 -9.53 40.46
N GLU A 287 -30.62 -8.28 40.25
CA GLU A 287 -31.51 -7.11 40.34
C GLU A 287 -32.66 -7.21 39.31
N ALA A 288 -32.38 -7.64 38.10
CA ALA A 288 -33.40 -7.83 37.07
C ALA A 288 -34.42 -8.92 37.45
N TYR A 289 -33.98 -10.04 38.01
CA TYR A 289 -34.87 -11.11 38.47
C TYR A 289 -35.73 -10.69 39.65
N VAL A 290 -35.15 -10.01 40.64
CA VAL A 290 -35.89 -9.48 41.78
C VAL A 290 -36.95 -8.45 41.33
N ASN A 291 -36.59 -7.57 40.38
CA ASN A 291 -37.54 -6.59 39.83
C ASN A 291 -38.67 -7.24 39.02
N ALA A 292 -38.42 -8.45 38.47
CA ALA A 292 -39.43 -9.27 37.81
C ALA A 292 -40.25 -10.10 38.79
N GLY A 293 -40.01 -10.00 40.11
CA GLY A 293 -40.70 -10.78 41.14
C GLY A 293 -40.23 -12.24 41.25
N MET A 294 -39.05 -12.54 40.79
CA MET A 294 -38.40 -13.83 40.88
C MET A 294 -37.26 -13.81 41.90
N ASP A 295 -36.84 -14.99 42.37
CA ASP A 295 -35.68 -15.12 43.23
C ASP A 295 -34.38 -14.79 42.49
N PRO A 296 -33.34 -14.29 43.17
CA PRO A 296 -32.02 -14.15 42.61
C PRO A 296 -31.50 -15.49 42.06
N ILE A 297 -30.81 -15.41 40.91
CA ILE A 297 -30.25 -16.63 40.27
C ILE A 297 -28.80 -16.92 40.70
N TYR A 298 -28.11 -15.96 41.24
CA TYR A 298 -26.75 -16.08 41.76
C TYR A 298 -26.74 -15.85 43.27
N ASP A 299 -26.20 -16.80 44.02
CA ASP A 299 -26.20 -16.74 45.51
C ASP A 299 -25.35 -15.62 46.05
N ASP A 300 -24.18 -15.42 45.51
CA ASP A 300 -23.21 -14.43 45.97
C ASP A 300 -22.37 -13.84 44.84
N PRO A 301 -22.85 -12.81 44.11
CA PRO A 301 -22.12 -12.19 43.02
C PRO A 301 -20.72 -11.67 43.36
N SER A 302 -20.44 -11.40 44.65
CA SER A 302 -19.13 -10.89 45.06
C SER A 302 -18.00 -11.93 44.88
N LYS A 303 -18.37 -13.19 44.77
CA LYS A 303 -17.42 -14.28 44.54
C LYS A 303 -17.09 -14.55 43.06
N ALA A 304 -17.89 -14.02 42.14
CA ALA A 304 -17.69 -14.24 40.69
C ALA A 304 -16.39 -13.63 40.16
N GLY A 305 -15.88 -12.58 40.80
CA GLY A 305 -14.62 -11.94 40.40
C GLY A 305 -14.71 -11.20 39.07
N VAL A 306 -13.62 -11.19 38.33
CA VAL A 306 -13.56 -10.51 37.03
C VAL A 306 -14.22 -11.34 35.93
N GLY A 307 -14.12 -12.66 36.00
CA GLY A 307 -14.61 -13.57 34.97
C GLY A 307 -13.85 -13.46 33.65
N THR A 308 -14.50 -13.88 32.57
CA THR A 308 -13.93 -13.93 31.21
C THR A 308 -14.24 -12.64 30.45
N ASN A 309 -13.19 -11.96 29.98
CA ASN A 309 -13.36 -10.89 29.00
C ASN A 309 -13.26 -11.48 27.59
N TRP A 310 -14.36 -11.87 27.03
CA TRP A 310 -14.46 -12.54 25.73
C TRP A 310 -13.85 -11.76 24.58
N GLN A 311 -13.84 -10.43 24.63
CA GLN A 311 -13.18 -9.61 23.62
C GLN A 311 -11.66 -9.80 23.66
N ASN A 312 -11.05 -9.97 24.84
CA ASN A 312 -9.61 -10.22 24.96
C ASN A 312 -9.23 -11.59 24.44
N GLU A 313 -10.14 -12.58 24.54
CA GLU A 313 -9.89 -13.93 24.03
C GLU A 313 -9.90 -14.02 22.51
N ILE A 314 -10.74 -13.21 21.84
CA ILE A 314 -10.86 -13.24 20.38
C ILE A 314 -9.97 -12.24 19.65
N TYR A 315 -9.53 -11.16 20.31
CA TYR A 315 -8.69 -10.16 19.66
C TYR A 315 -7.21 -10.55 19.68
N ASN A 316 -6.59 -10.50 18.51
CA ASN A 316 -5.15 -10.60 18.38
C ASN A 316 -4.52 -9.22 18.53
N GLU A 317 -3.78 -9.03 19.62
CA GLU A 317 -2.97 -7.84 19.80
C GLU A 317 -1.64 -8.01 19.06
N ASN A 318 -1.20 -6.91 18.42
CA ASN A 318 0.03 -6.88 17.61
C ASN A 318 0.04 -7.90 16.45
N ALA A 319 -1.12 -8.07 15.79
CA ALA A 319 -1.23 -8.92 14.61
C ALA A 319 -0.26 -8.41 13.52
N PRO A 320 0.71 -9.22 13.07
CA PRO A 320 1.74 -8.76 12.14
C PRO A 320 1.19 -8.60 10.74
N ILE A 321 1.73 -7.57 10.06
CA ILE A 321 1.58 -7.39 8.62
C ILE A 321 2.95 -7.18 8.01
N MET A 322 3.28 -7.92 6.95
CA MET A 322 4.56 -7.85 6.28
C MET A 322 4.37 -7.83 4.76
N ASN A 323 5.05 -6.91 4.10
CA ASN A 323 5.01 -6.79 2.65
C ASN A 323 6.43 -6.73 2.08
N HIS A 324 6.67 -7.53 1.04
CA HIS A 324 7.90 -7.53 0.25
C HIS A 324 7.55 -7.29 -1.21
N GLN A 325 8.24 -6.37 -1.84
CA GLN A 325 8.13 -6.08 -3.26
C GLN A 325 9.51 -5.97 -3.87
N ALA A 326 9.80 -6.80 -4.83
CA ALA A 326 11.01 -6.71 -5.65
C ALA A 326 10.63 -6.41 -7.10
N GLY A 327 11.34 -5.50 -7.74
CA GLY A 327 11.06 -5.14 -9.13
C GLY A 327 12.33 -4.81 -9.91
N ILE A 328 12.30 -5.08 -11.19
CA ILE A 328 13.32 -4.66 -12.15
C ILE A 328 12.64 -4.06 -13.37
N SER A 329 13.09 -2.90 -13.77
CA SER A 329 12.61 -2.21 -14.96
C SER A 329 13.76 -1.68 -15.78
N GLY A 330 13.58 -1.63 -17.09
CA GLY A 330 14.60 -1.09 -17.98
C GLY A 330 14.13 -1.09 -19.43
N GLY A 331 15.02 -0.61 -20.33
CA GLY A 331 14.70 -0.62 -21.74
C GLY A 331 15.76 0.06 -22.59
N GLY A 332 15.74 -0.24 -23.87
CA GLY A 332 16.58 0.34 -24.88
C GLY A 332 15.76 0.94 -26.02
N ASP A 333 16.41 1.16 -27.17
CA ASP A 333 15.74 1.72 -28.36
C ASP A 333 14.67 0.78 -28.94
N LYS A 334 14.84 -0.52 -28.77
CA LYS A 334 13.94 -1.52 -29.35
C LYS A 334 12.83 -1.98 -28.42
N GLY A 335 12.92 -1.72 -27.12
CA GLY A 335 11.86 -2.15 -26.21
C GLY A 335 12.16 -1.87 -24.76
N SER A 336 11.16 -2.07 -23.92
CA SER A 336 11.24 -1.89 -22.48
C SER A 336 10.56 -3.04 -21.76
N TYR A 337 10.98 -3.29 -20.53
CA TYR A 337 10.47 -4.36 -19.70
C TYR A 337 10.30 -3.91 -18.24
N PHE A 338 9.32 -4.50 -17.58
CA PHE A 338 9.08 -4.42 -16.15
C PHE A 338 8.75 -5.82 -15.65
N LEU A 339 9.43 -6.25 -14.60
CA LEU A 339 9.17 -7.51 -13.89
C LEU A 339 9.08 -7.19 -12.40
N SER A 340 8.08 -7.70 -11.73
CA SER A 340 7.94 -7.57 -10.29
C SER A 340 7.48 -8.86 -9.64
N PHE A 341 7.87 -9.01 -8.37
CA PHE A 341 7.40 -10.05 -7.47
C PHE A 341 7.00 -9.40 -6.14
N GLY A 342 5.80 -9.70 -5.67
CA GLY A 342 5.26 -9.22 -4.40
C GLY A 342 4.83 -10.36 -3.49
N TYR A 343 5.07 -10.20 -2.20
CA TYR A 343 4.58 -11.07 -1.13
C TYR A 343 4.01 -10.23 -0.01
N LEU A 344 2.73 -10.43 0.28
CA LEU A 344 2.02 -9.84 1.42
C LEU A 344 1.60 -10.97 2.35
N ASP A 345 1.86 -10.80 3.64
CA ASP A 345 1.41 -11.67 4.73
C ASP A 345 0.77 -10.78 5.80
N GLN A 346 -0.51 -10.99 6.07
CA GLN A 346 -1.29 -10.19 7.00
C GLN A 346 -2.08 -11.13 7.92
N GLU A 347 -1.83 -11.06 9.23
CA GLU A 347 -2.63 -11.74 10.24
C GLU A 347 -3.83 -10.88 10.63
N GLY A 348 -4.98 -11.50 10.86
CA GLY A 348 -6.20 -10.80 11.30
C GLY A 348 -6.15 -10.42 12.77
N ILE A 349 -6.86 -9.36 13.10
CA ILE A 349 -6.98 -8.86 14.49
C ILE A 349 -8.12 -9.52 15.27
N VAL A 350 -8.89 -10.42 14.65
CA VAL A 350 -10.04 -11.11 15.26
C VAL A 350 -9.99 -12.61 14.96
N GLY A 351 -10.49 -13.41 15.87
CA GLY A 351 -10.65 -14.85 15.76
C GLY A 351 -9.61 -15.66 16.52
N GLY A 352 -8.70 -15.00 17.23
CA GLY A 352 -7.57 -15.67 17.85
C GLY A 352 -6.41 -15.90 16.87
N LYS A 353 -5.31 -16.35 17.39
CA LYS A 353 -4.08 -16.55 16.62
C LYS A 353 -4.22 -17.66 15.59
N ASP A 354 -3.70 -17.45 14.39
CA ASP A 354 -3.69 -18.40 13.27
C ASP A 354 -5.09 -18.73 12.67
N LYS A 355 -6.18 -18.10 13.14
CA LYS A 355 -7.56 -18.33 12.64
C LYS A 355 -7.91 -17.43 11.45
N SER A 356 -7.33 -16.24 11.38
CA SER A 356 -7.56 -15.29 10.30
C SER A 356 -6.23 -14.85 9.72
N ASP A 357 -5.94 -15.22 8.47
CA ASP A 357 -4.73 -14.83 7.77
C ASP A 357 -4.98 -14.59 6.26
N TYR A 358 -4.17 -13.74 5.67
CA TYR A 358 -4.22 -13.44 4.25
C TYR A 358 -2.80 -13.37 3.69
N LYS A 359 -2.53 -14.22 2.69
CA LYS A 359 -1.25 -14.26 1.99
C LYS A 359 -1.48 -14.05 0.51
N ARG A 360 -0.78 -13.08 -0.07
CA ARG A 360 -0.82 -12.81 -1.51
C ARG A 360 0.57 -12.89 -2.10
N TYR A 361 0.72 -13.75 -3.09
CA TYR A 361 1.90 -13.85 -3.96
C TYR A 361 1.53 -13.26 -5.30
N SER A 362 2.26 -12.27 -5.77
CA SER A 362 2.01 -11.64 -7.06
C SER A 362 3.27 -11.66 -7.93
N LEU A 363 3.10 -11.94 -9.21
CA LEU A 363 4.13 -11.85 -10.24
C LEU A 363 3.55 -11.04 -11.40
N ARG A 364 4.28 -10.03 -11.86
CA ARG A 364 3.89 -9.24 -13.02
C ARG A 364 5.06 -9.10 -13.98
N PHE A 365 4.76 -9.25 -15.26
CA PHE A 365 5.71 -9.03 -16.35
C PHE A 365 5.06 -8.22 -17.46
N ASN A 366 5.57 -7.02 -17.69
CA ASN A 366 5.17 -6.15 -18.79
C ASN A 366 6.35 -5.93 -19.71
N ASN A 367 6.18 -6.19 -20.98
CA ASN A 367 7.21 -5.97 -21.99
C ASN A 367 6.59 -5.32 -23.21
N THR A 368 7.32 -4.40 -23.82
CA THR A 368 6.98 -3.82 -25.12
C THR A 368 8.21 -3.89 -26.01
N TYR A 369 8.06 -4.45 -27.20
CA TYR A 369 9.14 -4.60 -28.16
C TYR A 369 8.77 -4.03 -29.53
N ASN A 370 9.60 -3.14 -30.06
CA ASN A 370 9.48 -2.59 -31.40
C ASN A 370 10.14 -3.55 -32.39
N VAL A 371 9.34 -4.30 -33.12
CA VAL A 371 9.84 -5.27 -34.10
C VAL A 371 10.51 -4.55 -35.27
N PHE A 372 9.86 -3.51 -35.79
CA PHE A 372 10.46 -2.57 -36.73
C PHE A 372 9.87 -1.16 -36.57
N GLU A 373 10.68 -0.18 -36.97
CA GLU A 373 10.28 1.22 -37.09
C GLU A 373 10.83 1.74 -38.44
N ASN A 374 9.94 2.23 -39.31
CA ASN A 374 10.27 2.83 -40.59
C ASN A 374 9.53 4.14 -40.78
N LYS A 375 10.20 5.24 -40.48
CA LYS A 375 9.64 6.61 -40.55
C LYS A 375 9.35 7.07 -41.99
N ALA A 376 9.97 6.41 -42.99
CA ALA A 376 9.78 6.76 -44.40
C ALA A 376 8.53 6.15 -45.01
N ASN A 377 7.97 5.10 -44.41
CA ASN A 377 6.79 4.44 -44.95
C ASN A 377 5.50 5.08 -44.45
N LYS A 378 4.64 5.58 -45.34
CA LYS A 378 3.39 6.26 -45.00
C LYS A 378 2.30 5.32 -44.45
N PHE A 379 2.39 4.00 -44.70
CA PHE A 379 1.35 3.03 -44.30
C PHE A 379 1.74 2.24 -43.05
N PHE A 380 3.02 1.84 -42.92
CA PHE A 380 3.50 1.06 -41.79
C PHE A 380 4.70 1.75 -41.13
N HIS A 381 4.43 2.64 -40.19
CA HIS A 381 5.48 3.37 -39.48
C HIS A 381 6.20 2.53 -38.44
N SER A 382 5.47 1.66 -37.72
CA SER A 382 6.06 0.80 -36.71
C SER A 382 5.18 -0.42 -36.43
N PHE A 383 5.81 -1.50 -36.01
CA PHE A 383 5.14 -2.67 -35.46
C PHE A 383 5.68 -2.93 -34.07
N LYS A 384 4.80 -2.83 -33.08
CA LYS A 384 5.10 -3.03 -31.66
C LYS A 384 4.33 -4.25 -31.15
N VAL A 385 5.02 -5.08 -30.38
CA VAL A 385 4.43 -6.20 -29.67
C VAL A 385 4.52 -5.90 -28.17
N GLY A 386 3.37 -5.92 -27.52
CA GLY A 386 3.26 -5.77 -26.06
C GLY A 386 2.85 -7.09 -25.42
N THR A 387 3.44 -7.41 -24.29
CA THR A 387 3.04 -8.54 -23.45
C THR A 387 2.79 -8.03 -22.04
N ASN A 388 1.62 -8.35 -21.50
CA ASN A 388 1.25 -8.05 -20.12
C ASN A 388 0.79 -9.37 -19.49
N LEU A 389 1.57 -9.87 -18.54
CA LEU A 389 1.31 -11.10 -17.80
C LEU A 389 1.22 -10.78 -16.32
N GLY A 390 0.18 -11.24 -15.68
CA GLY A 390 -0.01 -11.17 -14.24
C GLY A 390 -0.41 -12.55 -13.71
N TYR A 391 0.23 -12.96 -12.63
CA TYR A 391 -0.14 -14.13 -11.86
C TYR A 391 -0.25 -13.75 -10.39
N THR A 392 -1.38 -14.11 -9.77
CA THR A 392 -1.58 -13.88 -8.35
C THR A 392 -2.13 -15.14 -7.71
N ARG A 393 -1.53 -15.53 -6.60
CA ARG A 393 -2.05 -16.58 -5.72
C ARG A 393 -2.40 -15.96 -4.38
N ILE A 394 -3.66 -16.13 -3.98
CA ILE A 394 -4.18 -15.70 -2.68
C ILE A 394 -4.45 -16.96 -1.87
N ILE A 395 -4.03 -16.95 -0.62
CA ILE A 395 -4.36 -17.94 0.39
C ILE A 395 -4.92 -17.14 1.55
N SER A 396 -6.19 -17.35 1.87
CA SER A 396 -6.83 -16.68 2.99
C SER A 396 -7.53 -17.69 3.89
N LYS A 397 -7.48 -17.43 5.17
CA LYS A 397 -8.33 -18.00 6.19
C LYS A 397 -9.12 -16.85 6.78
N GLY A 398 -10.38 -17.05 7.01
CA GLY A 398 -11.25 -16.06 7.63
C GLY A 398 -12.07 -16.70 8.71
N ILE A 399 -12.55 -15.91 9.62
CA ILE A 399 -13.59 -16.30 10.59
C ILE A 399 -14.95 -16.05 9.94
N SER A 400 -15.98 -16.71 10.42
CA SER A 400 -17.36 -16.46 10.01
C SER A 400 -17.69 -14.98 10.17
N GLU A 401 -18.30 -14.37 9.15
CA GLU A 401 -18.78 -13.00 9.27
C GLU A 401 -19.97 -12.95 10.24
N ASN A 402 -20.05 -11.88 11.01
CA ASN A 402 -21.20 -11.65 11.87
C ASN A 402 -22.45 -11.47 11.01
N ASP A 403 -23.48 -12.25 11.29
CA ASP A 403 -24.85 -11.89 10.93
C ASP A 403 -25.50 -11.11 12.09
N ASN A 404 -26.79 -10.83 11.99
CA ASN A 404 -27.49 -10.06 13.02
C ASN A 404 -27.63 -10.79 14.37
N PHE A 405 -27.39 -12.10 14.39
CA PHE A 405 -27.70 -12.97 15.54
C PHE A 405 -26.50 -13.83 15.97
N SER A 406 -25.48 -13.97 15.13
CA SER A 406 -24.33 -14.86 15.40
C SER A 406 -23.03 -14.29 14.87
N GLY A 407 -21.93 -14.93 15.24
CA GLY A 407 -20.60 -14.59 14.83
C GLY A 407 -19.69 -14.20 15.99
N PRO A 408 -18.36 -14.32 15.80
CA PRO A 408 -17.41 -14.19 16.91
C PRO A 408 -17.45 -12.85 17.63
N LEU A 409 -17.63 -11.74 16.88
CA LEU A 409 -17.66 -10.40 17.50
C LEU A 409 -18.95 -10.15 18.29
N ALA A 410 -20.11 -10.55 17.76
CA ALA A 410 -21.38 -10.44 18.46
C ALA A 410 -21.36 -11.33 19.71
N SER A 411 -20.95 -12.58 19.58
CA SER A 411 -20.82 -13.51 20.69
C SER A 411 -19.86 -13.01 21.76
N ALA A 412 -18.72 -12.40 21.39
CA ALA A 412 -17.77 -11.87 22.36
C ALA A 412 -18.27 -10.68 23.20
N VAL A 413 -19.32 -10.00 22.74
CA VAL A 413 -19.96 -8.91 23.50
C VAL A 413 -21.15 -9.43 24.31
N MET A 414 -21.84 -10.45 23.81
CA MET A 414 -23.11 -10.96 24.37
C MET A 414 -22.92 -12.13 25.33
N THR A 415 -21.82 -12.87 25.21
CA THR A 415 -21.55 -14.02 26.10
C THR A 415 -21.32 -13.53 27.53
N PRO A 416 -22.01 -14.15 28.50
CA PRO A 416 -21.87 -13.82 29.92
C PRO A 416 -20.41 -13.96 30.40
N PRO A 417 -19.90 -12.97 31.14
CA PRO A 417 -18.52 -12.99 31.61
C PRO A 417 -18.24 -14.02 32.73
N ASN A 418 -19.26 -14.58 33.34
CA ASN A 418 -19.14 -15.69 34.31
C ASN A 418 -19.00 -17.07 33.65
N GLU A 419 -19.14 -17.15 32.32
CA GLU A 419 -18.83 -18.34 31.56
C GLU A 419 -17.32 -18.44 31.30
N SER A 420 -16.77 -19.67 31.39
CA SER A 420 -15.36 -19.94 31.08
C SER A 420 -15.16 -20.30 29.60
N VAL A 421 -13.96 -19.98 29.08
CA VAL A 421 -13.59 -20.34 27.69
C VAL A 421 -13.55 -21.86 27.49
N TYR A 422 -13.02 -22.54 28.47
CA TYR A 422 -12.85 -24.01 28.45
C TYR A 422 -13.63 -24.69 29.58
N LEU A 423 -14.00 -25.91 29.34
CA LEU A 423 -14.54 -26.75 30.36
C LEU A 423 -13.43 -27.05 31.38
N GLU A 424 -13.56 -26.54 32.60
CA GLU A 424 -12.54 -26.68 33.65
C GLU A 424 -12.64 -28.02 34.35
N ASN A 425 -11.54 -28.78 34.34
CA ASN A 425 -11.41 -30.09 35.03
C ASN A 425 -12.63 -31.04 34.87
N PRO A 426 -13.04 -31.34 33.61
CA PRO A 426 -14.27 -32.08 33.37
C PRO A 426 -14.22 -33.46 34.03
N SER A 427 -15.30 -33.80 34.74
CA SER A 427 -15.53 -35.12 35.26
C SER A 427 -15.84 -36.13 34.14
N ALA A 428 -15.82 -37.41 34.43
CA ALA A 428 -16.27 -38.42 33.48
C ALA A 428 -17.75 -38.27 33.10
N GLU A 429 -18.56 -37.72 34.00
CA GLU A 429 -19.98 -37.40 33.77
C GLU A 429 -20.14 -36.22 32.82
N ASP A 430 -19.33 -35.15 32.98
CA ASP A 430 -19.31 -34.00 32.08
C ASP A 430 -18.91 -34.42 30.67
N LEU A 431 -17.89 -35.24 30.54
CA LEU A 431 -17.46 -35.73 29.23
C LEU A 431 -18.54 -36.57 28.55
N ALA A 432 -19.21 -37.45 29.31
CA ALA A 432 -20.31 -38.25 28.79
C ALA A 432 -21.53 -37.39 28.40
N TYR A 433 -21.79 -36.32 29.15
CA TYR A 433 -22.81 -35.33 28.81
C TYR A 433 -22.50 -34.62 27.52
N TYR A 434 -21.25 -34.14 27.34
CA TYR A 434 -20.79 -33.48 26.11
C TYR A 434 -20.83 -34.39 24.90
N GLU A 435 -20.36 -35.64 25.03
CA GLU A 435 -20.42 -36.63 23.94
C GLU A 435 -21.85 -36.94 23.49
N LYS A 436 -22.79 -36.95 24.43
CA LYS A 436 -24.19 -37.21 24.14
C LYS A 436 -24.94 -36.05 23.54
N ASN A 437 -24.73 -34.84 24.09
CA ASN A 437 -25.58 -33.68 23.78
C ASN A 437 -24.93 -32.77 22.73
N TYR A 438 -23.61 -32.78 22.61
CA TYR A 438 -22.84 -31.95 21.67
C TYR A 438 -21.86 -32.81 20.84
N PRO A 439 -22.39 -33.74 20.01
CA PRO A 439 -21.54 -34.63 19.21
C PRO A 439 -20.70 -33.76 18.23
N GLY A 440 -19.38 -33.81 18.40
CA GLY A 440 -18.45 -33.01 17.62
C GLY A 440 -17.91 -31.77 18.33
N TYR A 441 -18.03 -31.73 19.68
CA TYR A 441 -17.40 -30.67 20.47
C TYR A 441 -15.90 -30.52 20.13
N VAL A 442 -15.45 -29.27 20.06
CA VAL A 442 -14.11 -28.90 19.56
C VAL A 442 -13.11 -28.87 20.71
N ARG A 443 -11.92 -29.34 20.44
CA ARG A 443 -10.75 -29.23 21.30
C ARG A 443 -9.71 -28.34 20.64
N ASP A 444 -8.98 -27.60 21.46
CA ASP A 444 -7.82 -26.90 20.99
C ASP A 444 -6.62 -27.84 20.75
N ASP A 445 -5.50 -27.30 20.26
CA ASP A 445 -4.26 -28.05 20.01
C ASP A 445 -3.66 -28.69 21.29
N GLU A 446 -4.05 -28.22 22.47
CA GLU A 446 -3.62 -28.73 23.78
C GLU A 446 -4.58 -29.79 24.34
N GLY A 447 -5.70 -30.04 23.64
CA GLY A 447 -6.70 -31.02 23.98
C GLY A 447 -7.75 -30.53 24.98
N ARG A 448 -7.76 -29.23 25.32
CA ARG A 448 -8.79 -28.60 26.17
C ARG A 448 -10.09 -28.51 25.39
N ILE A 449 -11.20 -28.78 26.06
CA ILE A 449 -12.54 -28.71 25.47
C ILE A 449 -13.07 -27.29 25.60
N TYR A 450 -13.47 -26.67 24.49
CA TYR A 450 -14.18 -25.40 24.53
C TYR A 450 -15.53 -25.58 25.23
N ASN A 451 -15.83 -24.65 26.16
CA ASN A 451 -17.12 -24.66 26.84
C ASN A 451 -18.23 -24.33 25.84
N VAL A 452 -19.30 -25.08 25.86
CA VAL A 452 -20.50 -24.87 25.04
C VAL A 452 -21.40 -23.86 25.78
N ILE A 453 -21.70 -22.75 25.17
CA ILE A 453 -22.65 -21.78 25.71
C ILE A 453 -24.06 -22.26 25.36
N GLU A 454 -24.83 -22.53 26.36
CA GLU A 454 -26.22 -23.03 26.22
C GLU A 454 -27.18 -21.85 25.87
N ASN A 455 -26.98 -21.22 24.72
CA ASN A 455 -27.85 -20.20 24.19
C ASN A 455 -28.04 -20.41 22.70
N GLN A 456 -29.28 -20.31 22.21
CA GLN A 456 -29.60 -20.52 20.80
C GLN A 456 -29.01 -19.44 19.86
N GLU A 457 -28.68 -18.26 20.41
CA GLU A 457 -28.24 -17.09 19.64
C GLU A 457 -26.75 -16.76 19.84
N ILE A 458 -26.09 -17.36 20.81
CA ILE A 458 -24.72 -17.08 21.21
C ILE A 458 -23.93 -18.37 21.20
N VAL A 459 -22.76 -18.34 20.61
CA VAL A 459 -21.80 -19.42 20.61
C VAL A 459 -20.52 -18.98 21.29
N ASN A 460 -19.74 -19.93 21.81
CA ASN A 460 -18.40 -19.60 22.25
C ASN A 460 -17.61 -19.00 21.08
N PRO A 461 -17.18 -17.73 21.17
CA PRO A 461 -16.61 -17.02 20.02
C PRO A 461 -15.30 -17.62 19.52
N LEU A 462 -14.66 -18.49 20.30
CA LEU A 462 -13.45 -19.22 19.90
C LEU A 462 -13.76 -20.56 19.21
N TYR A 463 -15.02 -20.98 19.24
CA TYR A 463 -15.52 -22.23 18.68
C TYR A 463 -15.85 -22.13 17.18
N SER A 464 -15.94 -20.92 16.61
CA SER A 464 -16.26 -20.75 15.19
C SER A 464 -15.13 -21.28 14.30
N ASP A 465 -15.47 -22.24 13.44
CA ASP A 465 -14.61 -22.80 12.40
C ASP A 465 -14.15 -21.77 11.37
#